data_e76867acd6937076e52013bb76f0c16a
#
_entry.id   e76867acd6937076e52013bb76f0c16a
#
_cell.length_a   1.000
_cell.length_b   1.000
_cell.length_c   1.000
_cell.angle_alpha   90.00
_cell.angle_beta   90.00
_cell.angle_gamma   90.00
#
_symmetry.space_group_name_H-M   'P 1'
#
loop_
_entity.id
_entity.type
_entity.pdbx_description
1 polymer ?
#
loop_
_entity_poly.entity_id
_entity_poly.type
_entity_poly.pdbx_seq_one_letter_code
_entity_poly.pdbx_strand_id
1 'polypeptide(L)'
;MSSSIHDKLNRVRKPRVHITYDVETEGAEIQRELPFVVGIMGDFSGDPTTPLKPLADRKFTQIDRDNFNDVMANMAPGLKLKVDNKLADDGTQMAVDLKFGSMDDFDPVQVAKQVPALAALLETREKLRDLMSKADRSQELENLLEQVLRSEEELKSLSGELGIKKAEG
;
A
#
# COMPACT_ATOMS: atom_id res chain seq x y z
N MET A 1 0.31 -17.19 -32.07
CA MET A 1 0.15 -15.92 -32.84
C MET A 1 0.04 -14.81 -31.82
N SER A 2 1.01 -13.87 -31.82
CA SER A 2 0.93 -12.71 -30.94
C SER A 2 -0.18 -11.80 -31.47
N SER A 3 -1.27 -11.63 -30.71
CA SER A 3 -2.31 -10.67 -31.08
C SER A 3 -1.72 -9.26 -31.07
N SER A 4 -1.94 -8.51 -32.14
CA SER A 4 -1.49 -7.11 -32.25
C SER A 4 -2.07 -6.29 -31.09
N ILE A 5 -1.33 -5.26 -30.66
CA ILE A 5 -1.82 -4.27 -29.68
C ILE A 5 -3.13 -3.64 -30.19
N HIS A 6 -3.24 -3.43 -31.51
CA HIS A 6 -4.45 -2.91 -32.14
C HIS A 6 -5.66 -3.84 -32.00
N ASP A 7 -5.48 -5.17 -32.02
CA ASP A 7 -6.58 -6.12 -31.80
C ASP A 7 -7.13 -6.01 -30.37
N LYS A 8 -6.25 -5.76 -29.39
CA LYS A 8 -6.66 -5.51 -28.00
C LYS A 8 -7.39 -4.17 -27.85
N LEU A 9 -6.88 -3.11 -28.48
CA LEU A 9 -7.51 -1.79 -28.46
C LEU A 9 -8.86 -1.77 -29.17
N ASN A 10 -9.00 -2.44 -30.32
CA ASN A 10 -10.26 -2.54 -31.06
C ASN A 10 -11.36 -3.29 -30.27
N ARG A 11 -10.99 -4.19 -29.37
CA ARG A 11 -11.93 -4.89 -28.51
C ARG A 11 -12.51 -4.00 -27.41
N VAL A 12 -11.69 -3.05 -26.91
CA VAL A 12 -12.11 -2.16 -25.80
C VAL A 12 -12.75 -0.88 -26.33
N ARG A 13 -12.15 -0.23 -27.31
CA ARG A 13 -12.64 0.99 -27.94
C ARG A 13 -12.00 1.16 -29.33
N LYS A 14 -12.80 1.36 -30.35
CA LYS A 14 -12.26 1.64 -31.69
C LYS A 14 -11.41 2.91 -31.67
N PRO A 15 -10.16 2.89 -32.17
CA PRO A 15 -9.33 4.07 -32.27
C PRO A 15 -9.93 5.07 -33.25
N ARG A 16 -9.81 6.37 -32.96
CA ARG A 16 -10.31 7.45 -33.83
C ARG A 16 -9.38 7.76 -35.00
N VAL A 17 -8.10 7.41 -34.88
CA VAL A 17 -7.06 7.65 -35.86
C VAL A 17 -6.28 6.36 -36.08
N HIS A 18 -6.21 5.92 -37.31
CA HIS A 18 -5.36 4.83 -37.77
C HIS A 18 -4.22 5.46 -38.62
N ILE A 19 -2.99 5.23 -38.20
CA ILE A 19 -1.80 5.68 -38.94
C ILE A 19 -1.10 4.44 -39.48
N THR A 20 -1.01 4.35 -40.79
CA THR A 20 -0.22 3.32 -41.50
C THR A 20 0.93 4.00 -42.21
N TYR A 21 2.05 3.33 -42.31
CA TYR A 21 3.21 3.78 -43.07
C TYR A 21 3.76 2.64 -43.91
N ASP A 22 4.24 2.97 -45.09
CA ASP A 22 4.82 2.01 -45.99
C ASP A 22 6.33 1.96 -45.76
N VAL A 23 6.84 0.74 -45.55
CA VAL A 23 8.28 0.49 -45.38
C VAL A 23 8.77 -0.25 -46.58
N GLU A 24 9.70 0.35 -47.32
CA GLU A 24 10.43 -0.30 -48.40
C GLU A 24 11.60 -1.10 -47.80
N THR A 25 11.54 -2.42 -47.97
CA THR A 25 12.59 -3.32 -47.52
C THR A 25 12.94 -4.25 -48.66
N GLU A 26 14.17 -4.20 -49.13
CA GLU A 26 14.68 -5.07 -50.22
C GLU A 26 13.82 -5.06 -51.51
N GLY A 27 13.23 -3.89 -51.84
CA GLY A 27 12.39 -3.74 -53.02
C GLY A 27 10.93 -4.18 -52.89
N ALA A 28 10.50 -4.52 -51.67
CA ALA A 28 9.10 -4.79 -51.35
C ALA A 28 8.54 -3.70 -50.43
N GLU A 29 7.39 -3.12 -50.79
CA GLU A 29 6.64 -2.21 -49.93
C GLU A 29 5.76 -3.02 -49.01
N ILE A 30 6.01 -2.84 -47.69
CA ILE A 30 5.21 -3.49 -46.64
C ILE A 30 4.51 -2.41 -45.84
N GLN A 31 3.18 -2.41 -45.85
CA GLN A 31 2.38 -1.53 -45.02
C GLN A 31 2.40 -1.97 -43.57
N ARG A 32 2.79 -1.09 -42.67
CA ARG A 32 2.79 -1.31 -41.25
C ARG A 32 1.92 -0.30 -40.52
N GLU A 33 1.19 -0.78 -39.53
CA GLU A 33 0.48 0.09 -38.60
C GLU A 33 1.44 0.69 -37.59
N LEU A 34 1.29 1.99 -37.31
CA LEU A 34 1.96 2.66 -36.22
C LEU A 34 1.14 2.47 -34.93
N PRO A 35 1.55 1.62 -33.98
CA PRO A 35 0.84 1.46 -32.75
C PRO A 35 1.01 2.72 -31.90
N PHE A 36 -0.09 3.20 -31.31
CA PHE A 36 -0.02 4.26 -30.30
C PHE A 36 0.47 3.61 -29.00
N VAL A 37 1.74 3.82 -28.69
CA VAL A 37 2.39 3.32 -27.47
C VAL A 37 2.99 4.51 -26.73
N VAL A 38 2.64 4.67 -25.46
CA VAL A 38 3.22 5.67 -24.58
C VAL A 38 4.22 4.98 -23.68
N GLY A 39 5.48 5.38 -23.74
CA GLY A 39 6.54 4.95 -22.81
C GLY A 39 6.72 5.99 -21.72
N ILE A 40 6.66 5.56 -20.47
CA ILE A 40 6.89 6.40 -19.29
C ILE A 40 8.18 5.93 -18.62
N MET A 41 9.09 6.86 -18.38
CA MET A 41 10.34 6.60 -17.68
C MET A 41 10.42 7.51 -16.46
N GLY A 42 10.79 6.92 -15.31
CA GLY A 42 10.93 7.64 -14.06
C GLY A 42 11.50 6.73 -12.97
N ASP A 43 11.77 7.32 -11.83
CA ASP A 43 12.09 6.55 -10.64
C ASP A 43 10.77 6.22 -9.91
N PHE A 44 10.32 4.98 -10.09
CA PHE A 44 9.09 4.47 -9.47
C PHE A 44 9.36 3.54 -8.28
N SER A 45 10.63 3.32 -7.93
CA SER A 45 11.01 2.39 -6.88
C SER A 45 11.37 3.10 -5.55
N GLY A 46 11.73 4.39 -5.61
CA GLY A 46 12.12 5.17 -4.43
C GLY A 46 13.31 4.52 -3.70
N ASP A 47 13.12 4.11 -2.45
CA ASP A 47 14.09 3.39 -1.62
C ASP A 47 13.79 1.88 -1.61
N PRO A 48 14.09 1.14 -2.70
CA PRO A 48 13.70 -0.25 -2.83
C PRO A 48 14.42 -1.14 -1.82
N THR A 49 13.72 -2.12 -1.29
CA THR A 49 14.30 -3.13 -0.38
C THR A 49 15.26 -4.08 -1.12
N THR A 50 14.99 -4.31 -2.41
CA THR A 50 15.81 -5.17 -3.27
C THR A 50 16.58 -4.31 -4.26
N PRO A 51 17.90 -4.49 -4.43
CA PRO A 51 18.68 -3.71 -5.37
C PRO A 51 18.14 -3.88 -6.79
N LEU A 52 17.96 -2.76 -7.48
CA LEU A 52 17.46 -2.73 -8.85
C LEU A 52 18.53 -3.23 -9.83
N LYS A 53 18.08 -3.83 -10.94
CA LYS A 53 18.97 -4.21 -12.04
C LYS A 53 19.67 -2.97 -12.63
N PRO A 54 20.89 -3.12 -13.18
CA PRO A 54 21.56 -2.06 -13.94
C PRO A 54 20.65 -1.52 -15.07
N LEU A 55 20.78 -0.26 -15.41
CA LEU A 55 19.96 0.39 -16.44
C LEU A 55 20.02 -0.33 -17.80
N ALA A 56 21.18 -0.89 -18.14
CA ALA A 56 21.37 -1.62 -19.40
C ALA A 56 20.51 -2.90 -19.48
N ASP A 57 20.17 -3.50 -18.33
CA ASP A 57 19.41 -4.74 -18.26
C ASP A 57 17.91 -4.51 -17.98
N ARG A 58 17.51 -3.25 -17.79
CA ARG A 58 16.09 -2.91 -17.58
C ARG A 58 15.34 -2.91 -18.90
N LYS A 59 14.16 -3.52 -18.89
CA LYS A 59 13.26 -3.58 -20.03
C LYS A 59 11.96 -2.87 -19.68
N PHE A 60 11.31 -2.31 -20.69
CA PHE A 60 9.97 -1.78 -20.53
C PHE A 60 9.01 -2.91 -20.17
N THR A 61 8.19 -2.66 -19.17
CA THR A 61 7.12 -3.57 -18.74
C THR A 61 5.80 -3.01 -19.24
N GLN A 62 5.03 -3.83 -19.92
CA GLN A 62 3.69 -3.44 -20.33
C GLN A 62 2.77 -3.49 -19.11
N ILE A 63 2.10 -2.37 -18.84
CA ILE A 63 1.15 -2.24 -17.72
C ILE A 63 -0.24 -2.11 -18.31
N ASP A 64 -1.17 -2.90 -17.79
CA ASP A 64 -2.60 -2.81 -18.05
C ASP A 64 -3.36 -2.85 -16.70
N ARG A 65 -4.68 -2.73 -16.78
CA ARG A 65 -5.52 -2.69 -15.59
C ARG A 65 -5.45 -3.98 -14.77
N ASP A 66 -5.24 -5.10 -15.43
CA ASP A 66 -5.33 -6.43 -14.80
C ASP A 66 -4.01 -6.83 -14.12
N ASN A 67 -2.86 -6.34 -14.66
CA ASN A 67 -1.53 -6.70 -14.16
C ASN A 67 -0.85 -5.63 -13.29
N PHE A 68 -1.53 -4.49 -13.05
CA PHE A 68 -0.93 -3.34 -12.39
C PHE A 68 -0.34 -3.69 -10.99
N ASN A 69 -1.10 -4.39 -10.17
CA ASN A 69 -0.65 -4.78 -8.83
C ASN A 69 0.51 -5.77 -8.87
N ASP A 70 0.51 -6.72 -9.80
CA ASP A 70 1.62 -7.66 -9.98
C ASP A 70 2.91 -6.94 -10.39
N VAL A 71 2.80 -5.96 -11.28
CA VAL A 71 3.94 -5.13 -11.69
C VAL A 71 4.43 -4.30 -10.51
N MET A 72 3.53 -3.68 -9.74
CA MET A 72 3.89 -2.91 -8.54
C MET A 72 4.58 -3.79 -7.49
N ALA A 73 4.05 -4.97 -7.19
CA ALA A 73 4.66 -5.92 -6.27
C ALA A 73 6.07 -6.35 -6.71
N ASN A 74 6.27 -6.56 -8.03
CA ASN A 74 7.57 -6.90 -8.58
C ASN A 74 8.58 -5.73 -8.54
N MET A 75 8.10 -4.50 -8.67
CA MET A 75 8.94 -3.30 -8.54
C MET A 75 9.28 -3.00 -7.07
N ALA A 76 8.46 -3.48 -6.13
CA ALA A 76 8.63 -3.35 -4.69
C ALA A 76 9.00 -1.92 -4.26
N PRO A 77 8.22 -0.89 -4.62
CA PRO A 77 8.51 0.47 -4.24
C PRO A 77 8.54 0.63 -2.73
N GLY A 78 9.54 1.34 -2.24
CA GLY A 78 9.74 1.61 -0.83
C GLY A 78 10.03 3.08 -0.57
N LEU A 79 9.77 3.51 0.65
CA LEU A 79 9.99 4.88 1.09
C LEU A 79 10.51 4.89 2.51
N LYS A 80 11.68 5.51 2.73
CA LYS A 80 12.28 5.68 4.05
C LYS A 80 12.28 7.14 4.42
N LEU A 81 11.53 7.49 5.45
CA LEU A 81 11.36 8.86 5.91
C LEU A 81 11.77 9.00 7.37
N LYS A 82 12.22 10.21 7.71
CA LYS A 82 12.29 10.69 9.09
C LYS A 82 11.24 11.77 9.26
N VAL A 83 10.28 11.53 10.12
CA VAL A 83 9.18 12.45 10.40
C VAL A 83 9.19 12.89 11.85
N ASP A 84 8.67 14.07 12.13
CA ASP A 84 8.54 14.54 13.50
C ASP A 84 7.57 13.66 14.27
N ASN A 85 7.98 13.23 15.46
CA ASN A 85 7.15 12.40 16.32
C ASN A 85 6.08 13.26 17.01
N LYS A 86 4.87 13.22 16.47
CA LYS A 86 3.72 13.91 17.06
C LYS A 86 2.99 13.07 18.13
N LEU A 87 3.43 11.83 18.37
CA LEU A 87 2.80 10.97 19.37
C LEU A 87 3.36 11.25 20.78
N ALA A 88 4.64 11.56 20.87
CA ALA A 88 5.31 11.85 22.14
C ALA A 88 5.40 13.35 22.46
N ASP A 89 5.22 14.24 21.47
CA ASP A 89 5.33 15.71 21.55
C ASP A 89 6.64 16.20 22.22
N ASP A 90 7.70 15.39 22.09
CA ASP A 90 9.01 15.61 22.71
C ASP A 90 10.05 16.20 21.73
N GLY A 91 9.62 16.55 20.52
CA GLY A 91 10.49 17.06 19.46
C GLY A 91 11.41 16.01 18.84
N THR A 92 11.23 14.73 19.16
CA THR A 92 12.00 13.64 18.55
C THR A 92 11.54 13.35 17.13
N GLN A 93 12.41 12.70 16.35
CA GLN A 93 12.10 12.21 15.02
C GLN A 93 11.90 10.70 15.04
N MET A 94 10.91 10.23 14.29
CA MET A 94 10.61 8.83 14.09
C MET A 94 11.01 8.40 12.67
N ALA A 95 11.74 7.29 12.58
CA ALA A 95 12.02 6.65 11.28
C ALA A 95 10.82 5.83 10.84
N VAL A 96 10.39 6.05 9.61
CA VAL A 96 9.27 5.35 8.99
C VAL A 96 9.77 4.67 7.72
N ASP A 97 9.54 3.36 7.62
CA ASP A 97 9.89 2.53 6.47
C ASP A 97 8.59 1.97 5.88
N LEU A 98 8.22 2.43 4.69
CA LEU A 98 6.99 2.06 4.01
C LEU A 98 7.29 1.23 2.78
N LYS A 99 6.46 0.22 2.53
CA LYS A 99 6.53 -0.67 1.38
C LYS A 99 5.15 -0.75 0.73
N PHE A 100 5.15 -0.75 -0.59
CA PHE A 100 3.92 -0.75 -1.36
C PHE A 100 3.95 -1.90 -2.37
N GLY A 101 3.05 -2.85 -2.25
CA GLY A 101 2.90 -3.97 -3.18
C GLY A 101 1.65 -3.85 -4.04
N SER A 102 0.71 -3.02 -3.64
CA SER A 102 -0.55 -2.78 -4.35
C SER A 102 -1.04 -1.35 -4.16
N MET A 103 -2.02 -0.94 -4.96
CA MET A 103 -2.66 0.37 -4.77
C MET A 103 -3.36 0.51 -3.41
N ASP A 104 -3.85 -0.59 -2.86
CA ASP A 104 -4.55 -0.59 -1.56
C ASP A 104 -3.60 -0.28 -0.40
N ASP A 105 -2.29 -0.49 -0.57
CA ASP A 105 -1.29 -0.17 0.46
C ASP A 105 -1.12 1.33 0.69
N PHE A 106 -1.61 2.17 -0.23
CA PHE A 106 -1.66 3.62 -0.06
C PHE A 106 -2.84 4.11 0.80
N ASP A 107 -3.75 3.20 1.17
CA ASP A 107 -4.82 3.55 2.12
C ASP A 107 -4.17 4.00 3.45
N PRO A 108 -4.61 5.12 4.04
CA PRO A 108 -4.10 5.62 5.31
C PRO A 108 -4.08 4.58 6.44
N VAL A 109 -5.04 3.67 6.46
CA VAL A 109 -5.09 2.58 7.45
C VAL A 109 -3.96 1.57 7.23
N GLN A 110 -3.66 1.23 5.98
CA GLN A 110 -2.56 0.31 5.66
C GLN A 110 -1.20 0.96 5.93
N VAL A 111 -1.05 2.22 5.58
CA VAL A 111 0.15 3.01 5.92
C VAL A 111 0.35 3.06 7.45
N ALA A 112 -0.70 3.33 8.21
CA ALA A 112 -0.61 3.35 9.67
C ALA A 112 -0.23 1.99 10.28
N LYS A 113 -0.66 0.88 9.68
CA LYS A 113 -0.27 -0.47 10.12
C LYS A 113 1.21 -0.78 9.91
N GLN A 114 1.86 -0.13 8.95
CA GLN A 114 3.29 -0.31 8.71
C GLN A 114 4.16 0.44 9.73
N VAL A 115 3.61 1.42 10.43
CA VAL A 115 4.31 2.19 11.47
C VAL A 115 4.04 1.56 12.84
N PRO A 116 5.04 0.96 13.54
CA PRO A 116 4.81 0.15 14.74
C PRO A 116 4.03 0.87 15.86
N ALA A 117 4.34 2.15 16.10
CA ALA A 117 3.66 2.94 17.11
C ALA A 117 2.17 3.16 16.79
N LEU A 118 1.85 3.44 15.50
CA LEU A 118 0.47 3.60 15.05
C LEU A 118 -0.27 2.28 14.98
N ALA A 119 0.41 1.19 14.57
CA ALA A 119 -0.17 -0.15 14.55
C ALA A 119 -0.64 -0.60 15.93
N ALA A 120 0.15 -0.35 16.98
CA ALA A 120 -0.22 -0.67 18.35
C ALA A 120 -1.46 0.13 18.81
N LEU A 121 -1.56 1.39 18.44
CA LEU A 121 -2.74 2.22 18.74
C LEU A 121 -3.98 1.75 17.99
N LEU A 122 -3.85 1.36 16.72
CA LEU A 122 -4.95 0.80 15.94
C LEU A 122 -5.45 -0.52 16.54
N GLU A 123 -4.54 -1.42 16.89
CA GLU A 123 -4.89 -2.70 17.54
C GLU A 123 -5.62 -2.46 18.86
N THR A 124 -5.13 -1.54 19.69
CA THR A 124 -5.78 -1.18 20.95
C THR A 124 -7.19 -0.63 20.72
N ARG A 125 -7.34 0.25 19.71
CA ARG A 125 -8.65 0.79 19.31
C ARG A 125 -9.62 -0.31 18.86
N GLU A 126 -9.15 -1.27 18.09
CA GLU A 126 -9.97 -2.40 17.63
C GLU A 126 -10.40 -3.27 18.80
N LYS A 127 -9.48 -3.58 19.73
CA LYS A 127 -9.79 -4.34 20.96
C LYS A 127 -10.82 -3.62 21.83
N LEU A 128 -10.70 -2.32 22.00
CA LEU A 128 -11.66 -1.53 22.75
C LEU A 128 -13.05 -1.53 22.09
N ARG A 129 -13.13 -1.38 20.78
CA ARG A 129 -14.40 -1.45 20.05
C ARG A 129 -15.05 -2.84 20.16
N ASP A 130 -14.26 -3.89 20.08
CA ASP A 130 -14.74 -5.26 20.25
C ASP A 130 -15.25 -5.49 21.69
N LEU A 131 -14.51 -4.99 22.68
CA LEU A 131 -14.94 -5.03 24.08
C LEU A 131 -16.24 -4.28 24.30
N MET A 132 -16.37 -3.05 23.76
CA MET A 132 -17.62 -2.30 23.84
C MET A 132 -18.78 -3.07 23.21
N SER A 133 -18.59 -3.64 22.02
CA SER A 133 -19.62 -4.44 21.37
C SER A 133 -20.00 -5.72 22.15
N LYS A 134 -19.05 -6.31 22.88
CA LYS A 134 -19.31 -7.46 23.73
C LYS A 134 -20.03 -7.04 25.02
N ALA A 135 -19.66 -5.91 25.61
CA ALA A 135 -20.33 -5.35 26.77
C ALA A 135 -21.82 -5.06 26.51
N ASP A 136 -22.11 -4.43 25.36
CA ASP A 136 -23.49 -4.14 24.95
C ASP A 136 -24.37 -5.37 24.76
N ARG A 137 -23.77 -6.55 24.56
CA ARG A 137 -24.49 -7.81 24.34
C ARG A 137 -24.60 -8.71 25.56
N SER A 138 -23.83 -8.45 26.62
CA SER A 138 -23.72 -9.32 27.80
C SER A 138 -23.80 -8.51 29.07
N GLN A 139 -24.94 -8.66 29.77
CA GLN A 139 -25.16 -8.07 31.08
C GLN A 139 -24.12 -8.52 32.12
N GLU A 140 -23.63 -9.77 32.00
CA GLU A 140 -22.60 -10.29 32.90
C GLU A 140 -21.27 -9.56 32.69
N LEU A 141 -20.90 -9.26 31.43
CA LEU A 141 -19.68 -8.55 31.14
C LEU A 141 -19.76 -7.08 31.57
N GLU A 142 -20.95 -6.45 31.42
CA GLU A 142 -21.19 -5.09 31.88
C GLU A 142 -21.00 -5.02 33.42
N ASN A 143 -21.58 -5.95 34.17
CA ASN A 143 -21.42 -6.01 35.61
C ASN A 143 -19.97 -6.24 36.07
N LEU A 144 -19.22 -7.11 35.37
CA LEU A 144 -17.80 -7.34 35.61
C LEU A 144 -16.97 -6.09 35.35
N LEU A 145 -17.21 -5.40 34.23
CA LEU A 145 -16.53 -4.16 33.92
C LEU A 145 -16.81 -3.06 34.94
N GLU A 146 -18.08 -2.95 35.42
CA GLU A 146 -18.44 -2.01 36.46
C GLU A 146 -17.72 -2.32 37.79
N GLN A 147 -17.60 -3.62 38.15
CA GLN A 147 -16.87 -4.05 39.30
C GLN A 147 -15.38 -3.69 39.22
N VAL A 148 -14.74 -3.98 38.11
CA VAL A 148 -13.32 -3.64 37.86
C VAL A 148 -13.07 -2.12 37.88
N LEU A 149 -13.99 -1.32 37.33
CA LEU A 149 -13.90 0.14 37.35
C LEU A 149 -14.05 0.72 38.77
N ARG A 150 -14.72 0.03 39.71
CA ARG A 150 -14.86 0.45 41.12
C ARG A 150 -13.65 0.10 41.98
N SER A 151 -12.78 -0.82 41.51
CA SER A 151 -11.61 -1.28 42.25
C SER A 151 -10.32 -0.76 41.63
N GLU A 152 -9.59 0.12 42.33
CA GLU A 152 -8.29 0.62 41.85
C GLU A 152 -7.22 -0.48 41.70
N GLU A 153 -7.32 -1.54 42.50
CA GLU A 153 -6.36 -2.64 42.49
C GLU A 153 -6.57 -3.51 41.24
N GLU A 154 -7.83 -3.80 40.90
CA GLU A 154 -8.18 -4.55 39.68
C GLU A 154 -7.88 -3.75 38.40
N LEU A 155 -8.09 -2.43 38.40
CA LEU A 155 -7.69 -1.54 37.34
C LEU A 155 -6.16 -1.56 37.09
N LYS A 156 -5.36 -1.55 38.16
CA LYS A 156 -3.90 -1.64 38.07
C LYS A 156 -3.45 -3.01 37.53
N SER A 157 -4.09 -4.10 38.02
CA SER A 157 -3.83 -5.44 37.50
C SER A 157 -4.13 -5.55 36.01
N LEU A 158 -5.31 -5.09 35.59
CA LEU A 158 -5.75 -5.12 34.20
C LEU A 158 -4.85 -4.27 33.29
N SER A 159 -4.44 -3.09 33.77
CA SER A 159 -3.49 -2.23 33.03
C SER A 159 -2.12 -2.87 32.88
N GLY A 160 -1.68 -3.64 33.88
CA GLY A 160 -0.45 -4.42 33.83
C GLY A 160 -0.52 -5.58 32.83
N GLU A 161 -1.63 -6.30 32.80
CA GLU A 161 -1.87 -7.41 31.86
C GLU A 161 -2.02 -6.91 30.42
N LEU A 162 -2.64 -5.76 30.20
CA LEU A 162 -2.76 -5.11 28.88
C LEU A 162 -1.48 -4.43 28.42
N GLY A 163 -0.43 -4.39 29.26
CA GLY A 163 0.85 -3.76 28.91
C GLY A 163 0.77 -2.23 28.77
N ILE A 164 -0.28 -1.61 29.29
CA ILE A 164 -0.47 -0.16 29.25
C ILE A 164 0.44 0.45 30.33
N LYS A 165 1.61 0.94 29.93
CA LYS A 165 2.42 1.79 30.82
C LYS A 165 1.67 3.08 31.07
N LYS A 166 1.51 3.42 32.36
CA LYS A 166 0.96 4.70 32.81
C LYS A 166 1.72 5.83 32.10
N ALA A 167 1.03 6.65 31.34
CA ALA A 167 1.57 7.92 30.93
C ALA A 167 1.76 8.73 32.23
N GLU A 168 3.01 8.90 32.65
CA GLU A 168 3.33 9.86 33.70
C GLU A 168 3.05 11.24 33.12
N GLY A 169 1.99 11.88 33.62
CA GLY A 169 1.67 13.27 33.35
C GLY A 169 2.49 14.20 34.24
#